data_72b65d02fc183b5be375f9793d444c3d
#
_entry.id   72b65d02fc183b5be375f9793d444c3d
#
_cell.length_a   1.000
_cell.length_b   1.000
_cell.length_c   1.000
_cell.angle_alpha   90.00
_cell.angle_beta   90.00
_cell.angle_gamma   90.00
#
_symmetry.space_group_name_H-M   'P 1'
#
loop_
_entity.id
_entity.type
_entity.pdbx_description
1 polymer ?
#
loop_
_entity_poly.entity_id
_entity_poly.type
_entity_poly.pdbx_seq_one_letter_code
_entity_poly.pdbx_strand_id
1 'polypeptide(L)'
;MILIAVAIYVLLKGIGGDIFFDLIVSAIFTAMFPSGLISNIKERKTRKKEYQLTIFLDDLSEASKYAPNLAHCITGLANRDYGELTGDVSRIAERINYGATFEEALQDLGKKIDSPFVTKITATLIELNKTGGNISEVLTEISNMTKDAYLAKREKYAQLSSYAMVIFISFAVFLLAIALL
;
A
#
# COMPACT_ATOMS: atom_id res chain seq x y z
N MET A 1 6.23 7.35 24.53
CA MET A 1 7.54 6.89 25.08
C MET A 1 8.65 7.90 24.83
N ILE A 2 8.86 8.43 23.64
CA ILE A 2 9.96 9.37 23.33
C ILE A 2 9.79 10.73 24.07
N LEU A 3 8.57 11.25 24.16
CA LEU A 3 8.27 12.47 24.95
C LEU A 3 8.60 12.32 26.44
N ILE A 4 8.39 11.12 26.97
CA ILE A 4 8.71 10.81 28.37
C ILE A 4 10.24 10.73 28.56
N ALA A 5 10.97 10.17 27.60
CA ALA A 5 12.43 10.10 27.62
C ALA A 5 13.06 11.51 27.52
N VAL A 6 12.52 12.40 26.67
CA VAL A 6 12.95 13.79 26.54
C VAL A 6 12.62 14.59 27.83
N ALA A 7 11.44 14.40 28.39
CA ALA A 7 11.05 15.04 29.65
C ALA A 7 11.96 14.59 30.84
N ILE A 8 12.29 13.29 30.90
CA ILE A 8 13.20 12.74 31.92
C ILE A 8 14.63 13.28 31.72
N TYR A 9 15.10 13.42 30.47
CA TYR A 9 16.42 13.98 30.15
C TYR A 9 16.54 15.46 30.60
N VAL A 10 15.51 16.27 30.29
CA VAL A 10 15.44 17.69 30.72
C VAL A 10 15.38 17.81 32.24
N LEU A 11 14.71 16.90 32.94
CA LEU A 11 14.60 16.86 34.40
C LEU A 11 15.90 16.42 35.08
N LEU A 12 16.68 15.53 34.47
CA LEU A 12 17.94 14.99 34.99
C LEU A 12 19.13 15.97 34.83
N LYS A 13 19.10 16.87 33.84
CA LYS A 13 20.22 17.79 33.54
C LYS A 13 20.25 19.06 34.39
N GLY A 14 19.35 19.22 35.37
CA GLY A 14 19.40 20.31 36.38
C GLY A 14 19.62 21.71 35.78
N ILE A 15 18.78 22.62 36.09
CA ILE A 15 18.66 24.03 35.68
C ILE A 15 20.03 24.75 35.68
N GLY A 16 20.82 24.63 34.61
CA GLY A 16 22.09 25.33 34.54
C GLY A 16 22.87 25.11 33.28
N GLY A 17 22.47 25.71 32.15
CA GLY A 17 23.23 25.72 30.92
C GLY A 17 22.32 25.61 29.70
N ASP A 18 22.27 26.65 28.92
CA ASP A 18 21.70 26.75 27.56
C ASP A 18 20.33 26.14 27.32
N ILE A 19 19.36 26.51 28.16
CA ILE A 19 17.92 26.20 27.99
C ILE A 19 17.43 26.47 26.55
N PHE A 20 18.05 27.44 25.87
CA PHE A 20 17.76 27.78 24.46
C PHE A 20 18.11 26.65 23.51
N PHE A 21 19.20 25.95 23.70
CA PHE A 21 19.64 24.87 22.84
C PHE A 21 18.75 23.63 22.99
N ASP A 22 18.40 23.28 24.21
CA ASP A 22 17.50 22.16 24.54
C ASP A 22 16.07 22.42 24.05
N LEU A 23 15.61 23.67 24.07
CA LEU A 23 14.31 24.10 23.56
C LEU A 23 14.25 24.01 22.03
N ILE A 24 15.32 24.39 21.33
CA ILE A 24 15.41 24.30 19.86
C ILE A 24 15.45 22.84 19.43
N VAL A 25 16.25 21.99 20.06
CA VAL A 25 16.35 20.56 19.74
C VAL A 25 15.01 19.84 19.99
N SER A 26 14.35 20.14 21.11
CA SER A 26 13.02 19.61 21.44
C SER A 26 11.95 20.08 20.46
N ALA A 27 11.97 21.34 20.02
CA ALA A 27 11.04 21.90 19.07
C ALA A 27 11.20 21.26 17.67
N ILE A 28 12.44 21.04 17.21
CA ILE A 28 12.72 20.36 15.94
C ILE A 28 12.24 18.91 15.99
N PHE A 29 12.47 18.21 17.11
CA PHE A 29 12.00 16.83 17.30
C PHE A 29 10.48 16.72 17.31
N THR A 30 9.80 17.67 17.96
CA THR A 30 8.33 17.72 18.05
C THR A 30 7.72 18.08 16.69
N ALA A 31 8.35 18.96 15.91
CA ALA A 31 7.86 19.38 14.60
C ALA A 31 8.00 18.28 13.51
N MET A 32 9.02 17.42 13.61
CA MET A 32 9.22 16.33 12.64
C MET A 32 8.32 15.10 12.88
N PHE A 33 7.79 14.93 14.08
CA PHE A 33 7.09 13.70 14.47
C PHE A 33 5.65 13.53 13.91
N PRO A 34 4.79 14.55 13.80
CA PRO A 34 3.38 14.34 13.45
C PRO A 34 3.11 14.15 11.95
N SER A 35 4.00 14.56 11.06
CA SER A 35 3.73 14.51 9.62
C SER A 35 3.77 13.09 9.01
N GLY A 36 4.41 12.12 9.69
CA GLY A 36 4.52 10.73 9.22
C GLY A 36 3.35 9.82 9.58
N LEU A 37 2.52 10.16 10.58
CA LEU A 37 1.53 9.23 11.14
C LEU A 37 0.18 9.24 10.40
N ILE A 38 -0.26 10.36 9.87
CA ILE A 38 -1.59 10.50 9.23
C ILE A 38 -1.56 9.94 7.79
N SER A 39 -0.47 10.09 7.08
CA SER A 39 -0.25 9.54 5.73
C SER A 39 -0.27 8.01 5.70
N ASN A 40 0.15 7.35 6.78
CA ASN A 40 0.33 5.90 6.83
C ASN A 40 -0.97 5.07 6.79
N ILE A 41 -2.13 5.59 7.23
CA ILE A 41 -3.36 4.78 7.34
C ILE A 41 -3.99 4.60 5.95
N LYS A 42 -4.09 5.67 5.15
CA LYS A 42 -4.63 5.62 3.78
C LYS A 42 -3.73 4.75 2.89
N GLU A 43 -2.43 4.96 2.95
CA GLU A 43 -1.46 4.16 2.20
C GLU A 43 -1.47 2.68 2.58
N ARG A 44 -1.63 2.34 3.87
CA ARG A 44 -1.72 0.95 4.33
C ARG A 44 -2.94 0.23 3.76
N LYS A 45 -4.10 0.91 3.70
CA LYS A 45 -5.31 0.35 3.09
C LYS A 45 -5.13 0.14 1.58
N THR A 46 -4.57 1.12 0.87
CA THR A 46 -4.29 1.01 -0.56
C THR A 46 -3.32 -0.13 -0.84
N ARG A 47 -2.24 -0.28 -0.07
CA ARG A 47 -1.29 -1.40 -0.21
C ARG A 47 -1.93 -2.76 0.05
N LYS A 48 -2.83 -2.87 1.04
CA LYS A 48 -3.58 -4.11 1.27
C LYS A 48 -4.44 -4.45 0.06
N LYS A 49 -5.15 -3.46 -0.53
CA LYS A 49 -5.95 -3.66 -1.73
C LYS A 49 -5.09 -4.04 -2.94
N GLU A 50 -3.92 -3.43 -3.12
CA GLU A 50 -2.96 -3.83 -4.16
C GLU A 50 -2.56 -5.31 -4.03
N TYR A 51 -2.26 -5.77 -2.81
CA TYR A 51 -1.95 -7.18 -2.57
C TYR A 51 -3.14 -8.11 -2.84
N GLN A 52 -4.31 -7.73 -2.38
CA GLN A 52 -5.54 -8.51 -2.59
C GLN A 52 -5.94 -8.55 -4.06
N LEU A 53 -5.63 -7.48 -4.82
CA LEU A 53 -5.79 -7.47 -6.27
C LEU A 53 -4.92 -8.53 -6.95
N THR A 54 -3.69 -8.79 -6.45
CA THR A 54 -2.86 -9.87 -7.02
C THR A 54 -3.48 -11.24 -6.81
N ILE A 55 -4.09 -11.48 -5.66
CA ILE A 55 -4.82 -12.73 -5.36
C ILE A 55 -6.05 -12.86 -6.25
N PHE A 56 -6.81 -11.77 -6.40
CA PHE A 56 -7.97 -11.74 -7.29
C PHE A 56 -7.61 -12.02 -8.75
N LEU A 57 -6.50 -11.47 -9.25
CA LEU A 57 -6.01 -11.73 -10.60
C LEU A 57 -5.60 -13.18 -10.81
N ASP A 58 -5.03 -13.81 -9.80
CA ASP A 58 -4.68 -15.23 -9.84
C ASP A 58 -5.92 -16.10 -9.98
N ASP A 59 -6.93 -15.85 -9.14
CA ASP A 59 -8.23 -16.52 -9.21
C ASP A 59 -8.95 -16.26 -10.53
N LEU A 60 -8.87 -15.02 -11.06
CA LEU A 60 -9.45 -14.65 -12.34
C LEU A 60 -8.77 -15.38 -13.50
N SER A 61 -7.44 -15.50 -13.43
CA SER A 61 -6.66 -16.30 -14.40
C SER A 61 -7.09 -17.77 -14.37
N GLU A 62 -7.25 -18.35 -13.20
CA GLU A 62 -7.73 -19.72 -13.03
C GLU A 62 -9.15 -19.90 -13.58
N ALA A 63 -10.07 -19.01 -13.22
CA ALA A 63 -11.45 -19.05 -13.70
C ALA A 63 -11.55 -18.90 -15.23
N SER A 64 -10.69 -18.10 -15.84
CA SER A 64 -10.68 -17.86 -17.29
C SER A 64 -10.26 -19.06 -18.11
N LYS A 65 -9.62 -20.08 -17.51
CA LYS A 65 -9.32 -21.36 -18.16
C LYS A 65 -10.58 -22.14 -18.52
N TYR A 66 -11.64 -21.96 -17.73
CA TYR A 66 -12.90 -22.69 -17.87
C TYR A 66 -14.00 -21.85 -18.52
N ALA A 67 -13.89 -20.52 -18.47
CA ALA A 67 -14.87 -19.60 -19.04
C ALA A 67 -14.15 -18.40 -19.69
N PRO A 68 -14.21 -18.26 -21.02
CA PRO A 68 -13.49 -17.21 -21.75
C PRO A 68 -14.06 -15.81 -21.54
N ASN A 69 -15.25 -15.68 -20.94
CA ASN A 69 -15.89 -14.40 -20.68
C ASN A 69 -15.48 -13.86 -19.28
N LEU A 70 -14.64 -12.84 -19.27
CA LEU A 70 -14.12 -12.22 -18.03
C LEU A 70 -15.23 -11.66 -17.13
N ALA A 71 -16.30 -11.13 -17.70
CA ALA A 71 -17.44 -10.64 -16.92
C ALA A 71 -18.10 -11.79 -16.13
N HIS A 72 -18.25 -12.95 -16.75
CA HIS A 72 -18.78 -14.14 -16.08
C HIS A 72 -17.81 -14.67 -15.01
N CYS A 73 -16.50 -14.66 -15.28
CA CYS A 73 -15.50 -15.03 -14.28
C CYS A 73 -15.57 -14.14 -13.04
N ILE A 74 -15.66 -12.81 -13.22
CA ILE A 74 -15.77 -11.86 -12.10
C ILE A 74 -17.04 -12.10 -11.29
N THR A 75 -18.18 -12.31 -11.93
CA THR A 75 -19.43 -12.59 -11.20
C THR A 75 -19.37 -13.89 -10.42
N GLY A 76 -18.68 -14.92 -10.95
CA GLY A 76 -18.42 -16.16 -10.22
C GLY A 76 -17.51 -16.01 -9.00
N LEU A 77 -16.59 -15.06 -9.04
CA LEU A 77 -15.64 -14.78 -7.96
C LEU A 77 -16.17 -13.78 -6.90
N ALA A 78 -17.35 -13.19 -7.14
CA ALA A 78 -17.90 -12.11 -6.31
C ALA A 78 -18.12 -12.49 -4.82
N ASN A 79 -18.35 -13.77 -4.55
CA ASN A 79 -18.62 -14.29 -3.21
C ASN A 79 -17.36 -14.75 -2.46
N ARG A 80 -16.16 -14.64 -3.08
CA ARG A 80 -14.91 -14.97 -2.42
C ARG A 80 -14.46 -13.82 -1.52
N ASP A 81 -13.76 -14.18 -0.44
CA ASP A 81 -13.19 -13.19 0.46
C ASP A 81 -11.82 -12.72 -0.04
N TYR A 82 -11.75 -11.47 -0.44
CA TYR A 82 -10.53 -10.74 -0.81
C TYR A 82 -10.21 -9.63 0.22
N GLY A 83 -10.66 -9.77 1.46
CA GLY A 83 -10.44 -8.82 2.54
C GLY A 83 -10.96 -7.41 2.21
N GLU A 84 -10.09 -6.40 2.22
CA GLU A 84 -10.47 -5.00 1.92
C GLU A 84 -10.96 -4.78 0.46
N LEU A 85 -10.66 -5.71 -0.44
CA LEU A 85 -11.08 -5.66 -1.85
C LEU A 85 -12.44 -6.33 -2.09
N THR A 86 -12.92 -7.19 -1.18
CA THR A 86 -14.16 -7.96 -1.32
C THR A 86 -15.35 -7.09 -1.73
N GLY A 87 -15.57 -5.98 -1.03
CA GLY A 87 -16.67 -5.07 -1.34
C GLY A 87 -16.53 -4.33 -2.69
N ASP A 88 -15.30 -4.21 -3.20
CA ASP A 88 -15.06 -3.63 -4.52
C ASP A 88 -15.33 -4.66 -5.63
N VAL A 89 -14.93 -5.92 -5.44
CA VAL A 89 -15.19 -7.04 -6.37
C VAL A 89 -16.69 -7.34 -6.43
N SER A 90 -17.38 -7.45 -5.28
CA SER A 90 -18.83 -7.66 -5.24
C SER A 90 -19.58 -6.59 -5.99
N ARG A 91 -19.19 -5.31 -5.84
CA ARG A 91 -19.82 -4.20 -6.54
C ARG A 91 -19.60 -4.25 -8.06
N ILE A 92 -18.41 -4.65 -8.53
CA ILE A 92 -18.17 -4.85 -9.97
C ILE A 92 -19.13 -5.92 -10.49
N ALA A 93 -19.23 -7.05 -9.80
CA ALA A 93 -20.11 -8.15 -10.17
C ALA A 93 -21.59 -7.72 -10.18
N GLU A 94 -22.05 -6.99 -9.17
CA GLU A 94 -23.39 -6.43 -9.11
C GLU A 94 -23.66 -5.52 -10.30
N ARG A 95 -22.78 -4.59 -10.62
CA ARG A 95 -22.95 -3.69 -11.78
C ARG A 95 -23.05 -4.45 -13.09
N ILE A 96 -22.22 -5.47 -13.30
CA ILE A 96 -22.28 -6.35 -14.47
C ILE A 96 -23.64 -7.05 -14.52
N ASN A 97 -24.13 -7.59 -13.40
CA ASN A 97 -25.43 -8.24 -13.31
C ASN A 97 -26.60 -7.27 -13.56
N TYR A 98 -26.45 -5.98 -13.25
CA TYR A 98 -27.44 -4.93 -13.58
C TYR A 98 -27.28 -4.37 -15.00
N GLY A 99 -26.41 -4.96 -15.84
CA GLY A 99 -26.28 -4.62 -17.25
C GLY A 99 -25.23 -3.57 -17.57
N ALA A 100 -24.38 -3.18 -16.61
CA ALA A 100 -23.21 -2.36 -16.92
C ALA A 100 -22.21 -3.16 -17.77
N THR A 101 -21.50 -2.48 -18.64
CA THR A 101 -20.42 -3.12 -19.40
C THR A 101 -19.25 -3.47 -18.49
N PHE A 102 -18.50 -4.51 -18.86
CA PHE A 102 -17.27 -4.90 -18.17
C PHE A 102 -16.30 -3.72 -18.02
N GLU A 103 -16.20 -2.91 -19.06
CA GLU A 103 -15.31 -1.74 -19.09
C GLU A 103 -15.72 -0.67 -18.07
N GLU A 104 -17.01 -0.32 -18.04
CA GLU A 104 -17.54 0.66 -17.07
C GLU A 104 -17.33 0.20 -15.64
N ALA A 105 -17.60 -1.08 -15.35
CA ALA A 105 -17.44 -1.64 -14.03
C ALA A 105 -15.97 -1.61 -13.54
N LEU A 106 -15.00 -1.94 -14.42
CA LEU A 106 -13.58 -1.90 -14.11
C LEU A 106 -13.01 -0.47 -14.02
N GLN A 107 -13.46 0.46 -14.87
CA GLN A 107 -13.04 1.85 -14.80
C GLN A 107 -13.37 2.46 -13.43
N ASP A 108 -14.53 2.12 -12.87
CA ASP A 108 -14.93 2.60 -11.55
C ASP A 108 -14.04 2.05 -10.44
N LEU A 109 -13.57 0.80 -10.56
CA LEU A 109 -12.57 0.25 -9.64
C LEU A 109 -11.27 1.07 -9.67
N GLY A 110 -10.76 1.33 -10.88
CA GLY A 110 -9.53 2.11 -11.07
C GLY A 110 -9.61 3.53 -10.51
N LYS A 111 -10.78 4.17 -10.66
CA LYS A 111 -11.03 5.53 -10.11
C LYS A 111 -11.18 5.55 -8.59
N LYS A 112 -11.77 4.50 -8.02
CA LYS A 112 -12.04 4.43 -6.58
C LYS A 112 -10.81 4.13 -5.74
N ILE A 113 -9.94 3.28 -6.25
CA ILE A 113 -8.68 2.96 -5.58
C ILE A 113 -7.61 3.91 -6.11
N ASP A 114 -7.22 4.86 -5.27
CA ASP A 114 -6.19 5.85 -5.56
C ASP A 114 -4.80 5.18 -5.61
N SER A 115 -4.56 4.43 -6.69
CA SER A 115 -3.32 3.69 -6.94
C SER A 115 -3.02 3.60 -8.43
N PRO A 116 -1.86 4.11 -8.88
CA PRO A 116 -1.42 3.98 -10.27
C PRO A 116 -1.29 2.51 -10.71
N PHE A 117 -0.98 1.64 -9.75
CA PHE A 117 -0.89 0.20 -9.98
C PHE A 117 -2.25 -0.40 -10.35
N VAL A 118 -3.29 -0.12 -9.55
CA VAL A 118 -4.66 -0.59 -9.82
C VAL A 118 -5.18 -0.04 -11.14
N THR A 119 -4.94 1.26 -11.40
CA THR A 119 -5.35 1.91 -12.66
C THR A 119 -4.72 1.23 -13.87
N LYS A 120 -3.43 0.89 -13.80
CA LYS A 120 -2.74 0.18 -14.87
C LYS A 120 -3.34 -1.22 -15.11
N ILE A 121 -3.56 -1.99 -14.04
CA ILE A 121 -4.13 -3.34 -14.15
C ILE A 121 -5.54 -3.30 -14.73
N THR A 122 -6.41 -2.41 -14.26
CA THR A 122 -7.77 -2.28 -14.79
C THR A 122 -7.78 -1.90 -16.26
N ALA A 123 -6.90 -0.99 -16.68
CA ALA A 123 -6.74 -0.63 -18.09
C ALA A 123 -6.29 -1.83 -18.95
N THR A 124 -5.33 -2.62 -18.46
CA THR A 124 -4.84 -3.82 -19.14
C THR A 124 -5.94 -4.89 -19.26
N LEU A 125 -6.77 -5.10 -18.22
CA LEU A 125 -7.90 -6.03 -18.26
C LEU A 125 -8.97 -5.60 -19.28
N ILE A 126 -9.24 -4.30 -19.37
CA ILE A 126 -10.17 -3.74 -20.35
C ILE A 126 -9.66 -3.99 -21.77
N GLU A 127 -8.38 -3.73 -22.01
CA GLU A 127 -7.76 -3.96 -23.31
C GLU A 127 -7.76 -5.44 -23.70
N LEU A 128 -7.43 -6.32 -22.74
CA LEU A 128 -7.48 -7.77 -22.93
C LEU A 128 -8.89 -8.25 -23.32
N ASN A 129 -9.93 -7.71 -22.67
CA ASN A 129 -11.32 -8.08 -22.99
C ASN A 129 -11.73 -7.64 -24.40
N LYS A 130 -11.17 -6.53 -24.91
CA LYS A 130 -11.44 -6.03 -26.28
C LYS A 130 -10.72 -6.82 -27.35
N THR A 131 -9.45 -7.12 -27.11
CA THR A 131 -8.57 -7.76 -28.09
C THR A 131 -8.93 -9.22 -28.26
N GLY A 132 -9.50 -9.88 -27.26
CA GLY A 132 -9.77 -11.32 -27.27
C GLY A 132 -8.46 -12.12 -27.23
N GLY A 133 -8.46 -13.28 -27.85
CA GLY A 133 -7.30 -14.17 -27.90
C GLY A 133 -7.24 -15.16 -26.75
N ASN A 134 -6.04 -15.62 -26.38
CA ASN A 134 -5.85 -16.55 -25.26
C ASN A 134 -5.85 -15.80 -23.92
N ILE A 135 -7.07 -15.41 -23.50
CA ILE A 135 -7.31 -14.62 -22.28
C ILE A 135 -6.63 -15.24 -21.05
N SER A 136 -6.71 -16.56 -20.91
CA SER A 136 -6.16 -17.28 -19.76
C SER A 136 -4.64 -17.16 -19.67
N GLU A 137 -3.93 -17.29 -20.79
CA GLU A 137 -2.47 -17.20 -20.83
C GLU A 137 -2.00 -15.79 -20.48
N VAL A 138 -2.62 -14.78 -21.11
CA VAL A 138 -2.29 -13.36 -20.84
C VAL A 138 -2.61 -12.98 -19.41
N LEU A 139 -3.74 -13.43 -18.85
CA LEU A 139 -4.07 -13.20 -17.43
C LEU A 139 -3.07 -13.86 -16.50
N THR A 140 -2.61 -15.08 -16.80
CA THR A 140 -1.58 -15.76 -16.02
C THR A 140 -0.28 -14.95 -16.00
N GLU A 141 0.12 -14.42 -17.15
CA GLU A 141 1.30 -13.56 -17.25
C GLU A 141 1.11 -12.25 -16.46
N ILE A 142 -0.03 -11.57 -16.61
CA ILE A 142 -0.36 -10.37 -15.83
C ILE A 142 -0.35 -10.66 -14.34
N SER A 143 -0.92 -11.79 -13.89
CA SER A 143 -0.92 -12.19 -12.49
C SER A 143 0.52 -12.35 -11.95
N ASN A 144 1.38 -13.06 -12.70
CA ASN A 144 2.77 -13.28 -12.31
C ASN A 144 3.56 -11.96 -12.26
N MET A 145 3.46 -11.13 -13.31
CA MET A 145 4.10 -9.81 -13.34
C MET A 145 3.62 -8.91 -12.18
N THR A 146 2.36 -9.02 -11.82
CA THR A 146 1.76 -8.24 -10.73
C THR A 146 2.29 -8.70 -9.37
N LYS A 147 2.43 -10.02 -9.16
CA LYS A 147 3.04 -10.60 -7.97
C LYS A 147 4.50 -10.15 -7.82
N ASP A 148 5.28 -10.25 -8.89
CA ASP A 148 6.69 -9.85 -8.88
C ASP A 148 6.87 -8.36 -8.60
N ALA A 149 6.06 -7.52 -9.23
CA ALA A 149 6.06 -6.07 -8.99
C ALA A 149 5.70 -5.73 -7.53
N TYR A 150 4.73 -6.46 -6.95
CA TYR A 150 4.36 -6.29 -5.56
C TYR A 150 5.48 -6.73 -4.61
N LEU A 151 6.13 -7.87 -4.86
CA LEU A 151 7.25 -8.36 -4.06
C LEU A 151 8.43 -7.40 -4.10
N ALA A 152 8.82 -6.95 -5.30
CA ALA A 152 9.89 -5.96 -5.48
C ALA A 152 9.59 -4.64 -4.75
N LYS A 153 8.34 -4.17 -4.81
CA LYS A 153 7.89 -2.99 -4.06
C LYS A 153 8.01 -3.20 -2.54
N ARG A 154 7.61 -4.37 -2.04
CA ARG A 154 7.70 -4.73 -0.61
C ARG A 154 9.13 -4.78 -0.12
N GLU A 155 10.04 -5.40 -0.88
CA GLU A 155 11.47 -5.47 -0.56
C GLU A 155 12.10 -4.09 -0.49
N LYS A 156 11.79 -3.21 -1.43
CA LYS A 156 12.26 -1.83 -1.43
C LYS A 156 11.84 -1.06 -0.19
N TYR A 157 10.59 -1.23 0.26
CA TYR A 157 10.13 -0.60 1.51
C TYR A 157 10.79 -1.20 2.75
N ALA A 158 11.04 -2.51 2.78
CA ALA A 158 11.76 -3.15 3.88
C ALA A 158 13.19 -2.62 4.01
N GLN A 159 13.91 -2.48 2.87
CA GLN A 159 15.25 -1.90 2.84
C GLN A 159 15.26 -0.44 3.32
N LEU A 160 14.33 0.39 2.84
CA LEU A 160 14.22 1.79 3.28
C LEU A 160 13.95 1.92 4.78
N SER A 161 13.14 1.03 5.35
CA SER A 161 12.88 0.98 6.80
C SER A 161 14.14 0.63 7.59
N SER A 162 14.97 -0.29 7.08
CA SER A 162 16.25 -0.64 7.70
C SER A 162 17.24 0.51 7.70
N TYR A 163 17.35 1.24 6.57
CA TYR A 163 18.20 2.44 6.50
C TYR A 163 17.73 3.54 7.45
N ALA A 164 16.43 3.77 7.55
CA ALA A 164 15.89 4.73 8.51
C ALA A 164 16.27 4.37 9.94
N MET A 165 16.21 3.10 10.32
CA MET A 165 16.60 2.62 11.65
C MET A 165 18.09 2.87 11.94
N VAL A 166 18.98 2.61 10.97
CA VAL A 166 20.42 2.88 11.10
C VAL A 166 20.69 4.38 11.30
N ILE A 167 20.00 5.24 10.53
CA ILE A 167 20.12 6.70 10.67
C ILE A 167 19.67 7.14 12.07
N PHE A 168 18.56 6.62 12.57
CA PHE A 168 18.08 6.94 13.92
C PHE A 168 19.05 6.49 15.02
N ILE A 169 19.62 5.30 14.91
CA ILE A 169 20.60 4.79 15.88
C ILE A 169 21.87 5.64 15.85
N SER A 170 22.39 5.96 14.65
CA SER A 170 23.58 6.79 14.48
C SER A 170 23.37 8.19 15.08
N PHE A 171 22.21 8.77 14.88
CA PHE A 171 21.85 10.07 15.43
C PHE A 171 21.73 10.03 16.97
N ALA A 172 21.13 8.97 17.50
CA ALA A 172 21.03 8.78 18.95
C ALA A 172 22.41 8.64 19.61
N VAL A 173 23.32 7.88 18.99
CA VAL A 173 24.72 7.73 19.48
C VAL A 173 25.46 9.07 19.40
N PHE A 174 25.27 9.85 18.34
CA PHE A 174 25.87 11.17 18.21
C PHE A 174 25.40 12.14 19.31
N LEU A 175 24.08 12.16 19.59
CA LEU A 175 23.55 12.97 20.68
C LEU A 175 24.07 12.53 22.05
N LEU A 176 24.21 11.22 22.26
CA LEU A 176 24.77 10.69 23.51
C LEU A 176 26.25 11.10 23.68
N ALA A 177 27.04 11.08 22.60
CA ALA A 177 28.42 11.51 22.63
C ALA A 177 28.57 13.01 22.99
N ILE A 178 27.68 13.86 22.45
CA ILE A 178 27.65 15.30 22.81
C ILE A 178 27.23 15.49 24.27
N ALA A 179 26.29 14.70 24.79
CA ALA A 179 25.83 14.82 26.16
C ALA A 179 26.87 14.38 27.20
N LEU A 180 27.84 13.55 26.82
CA LEU A 180 28.93 13.07 27.69
C LEU A 180 30.17 13.97 27.63
N LEU A 181 30.30 14.88 26.69
CA LEU A 181 31.42 15.82 26.53
C LEU A 181 31.17 17.11 27.29
#